data_5b0ba03214b4eee029e304da5044d2a4
#
_entry.id   5b0ba03214b4eee029e304da5044d2a4
#
_cell.length_a   1.000
_cell.length_b   1.000
_cell.length_c   1.000
_cell.angle_alpha   90.00
_cell.angle_beta   90.00
_cell.angle_gamma   90.00
#
_symmetry.space_group_name_H-M   'P 1'
#
loop_
_entity.id
_entity.type
_entity.pdbx_description
1 polymer ?
#
loop_
_entity_poly.entity_id
_entity_poly.type
_entity_poly.pdbx_seq_one_letter_code
_entity_poly.pdbx_strand_id
1 'polypeptide(L)'
;MLEIFDCEQGSPEWFECRRGIPTASEFDTVQASGRGGGESKTRRTYMYKLAGEILTGEQMYSYSNDHMERGKEMESKARDMYVFLTDLETARVGFVRSGNKGCSPDSLIGIDGMLEIKTKLAHLQCEVLVCDELPSEHKAQLQGQLWVAEREWVDFVSYWPKLPLFAKRVFRDETYIKKLAAEVDRFNNELADLVEKIRTRKAA
;
A
#
# COMPACT_ATOMS: atom_id res chain seq x y z
N MET A 1 7.75 15.26 -7.79
CA MET A 1 8.83 14.50 -8.44
C MET A 1 8.68 13.05 -7.97
N LEU A 2 8.80 12.10 -8.89
CA LEU A 2 8.78 10.66 -8.58
C LEU A 2 10.18 10.24 -8.11
N GLU A 3 10.24 9.53 -6.99
CA GLU A 3 11.49 9.03 -6.40
C GLU A 3 11.33 7.52 -6.15
N ILE A 4 12.33 6.74 -6.54
CA ILE A 4 12.36 5.28 -6.32
C ILE A 4 13.52 4.97 -5.37
N PHE A 5 13.22 4.31 -4.27
CA PHE A 5 14.18 3.93 -3.23
C PHE A 5 14.48 2.43 -3.33
N ASP A 6 15.74 2.10 -3.58
CA ASP A 6 16.24 0.73 -3.57
C ASP A 6 16.69 0.38 -2.15
N CYS A 7 15.72 -0.05 -1.34
CA CYS A 7 15.93 -0.49 0.03
C CYS A 7 15.10 -1.75 0.30
N GLU A 8 15.51 -2.54 1.28
CA GLU A 8 14.73 -3.73 1.66
C GLU A 8 13.46 -3.31 2.42
N GLN A 9 12.31 -3.83 1.99
CA GLN A 9 11.03 -3.57 2.68
C GLN A 9 11.07 -4.12 4.10
N GLY A 10 10.79 -3.23 5.07
CA GLY A 10 10.90 -3.50 6.49
C GLY A 10 12.26 -3.15 7.11
N SER A 11 13.22 -2.68 6.32
CA SER A 11 14.48 -2.12 6.84
C SER A 11 14.28 -0.74 7.48
N PRO A 12 15.24 -0.26 8.29
CA PRO A 12 15.19 1.11 8.83
C PRO A 12 15.07 2.17 7.74
N GLU A 13 15.77 2.00 6.62
CA GLU A 13 15.76 2.90 5.47
C GLU A 13 14.37 2.96 4.81
N TRP A 14 13.71 1.82 4.68
CA TRP A 14 12.35 1.75 4.16
C TRP A 14 11.35 2.49 5.06
N PHE A 15 11.49 2.37 6.36
CA PHE A 15 10.66 3.10 7.30
C PHE A 15 10.91 4.59 7.23
N GLU A 16 12.16 5.01 7.03
CA GLU A 16 12.54 6.41 6.88
C GLU A 16 11.90 7.04 5.63
N CYS A 17 11.95 6.34 4.48
CA CYS A 17 11.37 6.82 3.22
C CYS A 17 9.85 7.08 3.31
N ARG A 18 9.13 6.32 4.13
CA ARG A 18 7.67 6.36 4.25
C ARG A 18 7.14 7.15 5.44
N ARG A 19 8.03 7.63 6.32
CA ARG A 19 7.65 8.29 7.55
C ARG A 19 6.81 9.53 7.31
N GLY A 20 5.67 9.60 7.99
CA GLY A 20 4.82 10.78 8.02
C GLY A 20 4.03 11.06 6.74
N ILE A 21 4.00 10.14 5.79
CA ILE A 21 3.19 10.27 4.57
C ILE A 21 2.20 9.12 4.41
N PRO A 22 0.99 9.36 3.87
CA PRO A 22 0.06 8.30 3.56
C PRO A 22 0.59 7.40 2.43
N THR A 23 0.38 6.10 2.59
CA THR A 23 0.84 5.09 1.63
C THR A 23 -0.32 4.33 1.02
N ALA A 24 -0.14 3.78 -0.19
CA ALA A 24 -1.19 3.12 -0.96
C ALA A 24 -1.89 1.98 -0.20
N SER A 25 -1.18 1.26 0.67
CA SER A 25 -1.75 0.22 1.53
C SER A 25 -2.78 0.74 2.54
N GLU A 26 -2.76 2.03 2.84
CA GLU A 26 -3.67 2.71 3.77
C GLU A 26 -4.67 3.64 3.07
N PHE A 27 -4.70 3.66 1.75
CA PHE A 27 -5.61 4.56 1.03
C PHE A 27 -7.08 4.20 1.20
N ASP A 28 -7.41 2.94 1.49
CA ASP A 28 -8.77 2.59 1.92
C ASP A 28 -9.11 3.25 3.26
N THR A 29 -8.19 3.22 4.22
CA THR A 29 -8.33 3.94 5.50
C THR A 29 -8.46 5.45 5.29
N VAL A 30 -7.71 6.04 4.36
CA VAL A 30 -7.80 7.49 4.03
C VAL A 30 -9.18 7.86 3.48
N GLN A 31 -9.80 7.00 2.67
CA GLN A 31 -11.14 7.21 2.10
C GLN A 31 -12.27 6.85 3.07
N ALA A 32 -11.97 6.18 4.18
CA ALA A 32 -13.00 5.68 5.08
C ALA A 32 -13.84 6.81 5.68
N SER A 33 -15.16 6.66 5.64
CA SER A 33 -16.14 7.50 6.31
C SER A 33 -16.76 6.76 7.52
N GLY A 34 -17.17 7.51 8.52
CA GLY A 34 -17.90 6.96 9.68
C GLY A 34 -19.35 6.64 9.33
N ARG A 35 -20.04 5.95 10.25
CA ARG A 35 -21.47 5.66 10.10
C ARG A 35 -22.26 6.95 9.96
N GLY A 36 -23.16 7.00 8.98
CA GLY A 36 -23.97 8.17 8.70
C GLY A 36 -23.22 9.36 8.09
N GLY A 37 -22.03 9.13 7.50
CA GLY A 37 -21.22 10.20 6.87
C GLY A 37 -20.38 11.02 7.85
N GLY A 38 -20.29 10.60 9.12
CA GLY A 38 -19.43 11.24 10.12
C GLY A 38 -17.94 10.90 9.92
N GLU A 39 -17.13 11.39 10.85
CA GLU A 39 -15.69 11.12 10.85
C GLU A 39 -15.38 9.63 11.12
N SER A 40 -14.51 9.03 10.32
CA SER A 40 -14.02 7.67 10.55
C SER A 40 -13.00 7.62 11.68
N LYS A 41 -13.21 6.76 12.68
CA LYS A 41 -12.27 6.54 13.77
C LYS A 41 -10.93 5.97 13.25
N THR A 42 -10.96 5.05 12.30
CA THR A 42 -9.75 4.43 11.71
C THR A 42 -8.94 5.48 10.95
N ARG A 43 -9.58 6.31 10.10
CA ARG A 43 -8.95 7.41 9.40
C ARG A 43 -8.27 8.39 10.36
N ARG A 44 -8.97 8.79 11.42
CA ARG A 44 -8.42 9.68 12.44
C ARG A 44 -7.25 9.07 13.19
N THR A 45 -7.32 7.80 13.56
CA THR A 45 -6.21 7.09 14.22
C THR A 45 -4.97 7.05 13.32
N TYR A 46 -5.15 6.79 12.02
CA TYR A 46 -4.07 6.81 11.05
C TYR A 46 -3.44 8.20 10.91
N MET A 47 -4.25 9.26 10.88
CA MET A 47 -3.77 10.64 10.86
C MET A 47 -2.94 11.00 12.10
N TYR A 48 -3.36 10.59 13.29
CA TYR A 48 -2.58 10.80 14.52
C TYR A 48 -1.26 10.01 14.52
N LYS A 49 -1.26 8.81 13.96
CA LYS A 49 -0.03 8.04 13.77
C LYS A 49 0.98 8.82 12.93
N LEU A 50 0.58 9.28 11.74
CA LEU A 50 1.46 10.05 10.86
C LEU A 50 1.89 11.40 11.48
N ALA A 51 1.00 12.08 12.18
CA ALA A 51 1.34 13.29 12.93
C ALA A 51 2.40 13.02 14.00
N GLY A 52 2.28 11.90 14.73
CA GLY A 52 3.29 11.45 15.69
C GLY A 52 4.65 11.21 15.03
N GLU A 53 4.69 10.50 13.92
CA GLU A 53 5.91 10.27 13.14
C GLU A 53 6.59 11.57 12.68
N ILE A 54 5.79 12.55 12.20
CA ILE A 54 6.31 13.86 11.78
C ILE A 54 6.88 14.67 12.95
N LEU A 55 6.19 14.63 14.10
CA LEU A 55 6.55 15.46 15.25
C LEU A 55 7.73 14.92 16.04
N THR A 56 7.84 13.61 16.18
CA THR A 56 8.89 12.95 16.95
C THR A 56 10.12 12.58 16.11
N GLY A 57 9.95 12.47 14.79
CA GLY A 57 10.97 11.89 13.91
C GLY A 57 11.13 10.39 14.09
N GLU A 58 10.29 9.75 14.89
CA GLU A 58 10.34 8.33 15.18
C GLU A 58 9.22 7.59 14.47
N GLN A 59 9.53 6.39 14.01
CA GLN A 59 8.50 5.52 13.47
C GLN A 59 7.60 5.00 14.60
N MET A 60 6.31 5.09 14.41
CA MET A 60 5.36 4.40 15.29
C MET A 60 5.38 2.91 14.99
N TYR A 61 5.77 2.10 15.98
CA TYR A 61 5.92 0.66 15.87
C TYR A 61 4.71 0.00 15.19
N SER A 62 4.95 -0.74 14.13
CA SER A 62 3.99 -1.72 13.64
C SER A 62 4.30 -3.06 14.29
N TYR A 63 3.28 -3.67 14.87
CA TYR A 63 3.37 -5.01 15.44
C TYR A 63 3.71 -6.00 14.33
N SER A 64 4.85 -6.71 14.42
CA SER A 64 5.17 -7.86 13.57
C SER A 64 4.65 -9.13 14.26
N ASN A 65 4.08 -10.03 13.51
CA ASN A 65 3.62 -11.32 14.00
C ASN A 65 4.06 -12.46 13.05
N ASP A 66 3.94 -13.71 13.51
CA ASP A 66 4.30 -14.92 12.77
C ASP A 66 3.63 -14.99 11.37
N HIS A 67 2.44 -14.37 11.21
CA HIS A 67 1.75 -14.30 9.93
C HIS A 67 2.48 -13.37 8.93
N MET A 68 3.09 -12.30 9.40
CA MET A 68 3.85 -11.37 8.55
C MET A 68 5.19 -11.99 8.12
N GLU A 69 5.88 -12.70 9.02
CA GLU A 69 7.12 -13.40 8.68
C GLU A 69 6.86 -14.51 7.66
N ARG A 70 5.84 -15.33 7.90
CA ARG A 70 5.39 -16.33 6.93
C ARG A 70 5.00 -15.69 5.59
N GLY A 71 4.36 -14.51 5.62
CA GLY A 71 4.01 -13.74 4.43
C GLY A 71 5.22 -13.43 3.57
N LYS A 72 6.31 -12.97 4.16
CA LYS A 72 7.56 -12.66 3.46
C LYS A 72 8.20 -13.89 2.80
N GLU A 73 8.24 -15.04 3.50
CA GLU A 73 8.75 -16.27 2.92
C GLU A 73 7.92 -16.77 1.74
N MET A 74 6.60 -16.67 1.85
CA MET A 74 5.69 -17.10 0.78
C MET A 74 5.69 -16.15 -0.41
N GLU A 75 5.93 -14.86 -0.20
CA GLU A 75 5.99 -13.86 -1.24
C GLU A 75 7.07 -14.17 -2.28
N SER A 76 8.28 -14.57 -1.83
CA SER A 76 9.34 -15.00 -2.75
C SER A 76 8.90 -16.18 -3.62
N LYS A 77 8.29 -17.20 -3.02
CA LYS A 77 7.79 -18.38 -3.75
C LYS A 77 6.68 -18.02 -4.74
N ALA A 78 5.78 -17.11 -4.35
CA ALA A 78 4.71 -16.64 -5.22
C ALA A 78 5.27 -15.86 -6.41
N ARG A 79 6.29 -15.01 -6.19
CA ARG A 79 6.98 -14.27 -7.24
C ARG A 79 7.68 -15.21 -8.22
N ASP A 80 8.43 -16.19 -7.71
CA ASP A 80 9.14 -17.17 -8.56
C ASP A 80 8.14 -17.96 -9.43
N MET A 81 7.01 -18.36 -8.86
CA MET A 81 5.94 -19.03 -9.60
C MET A 81 5.28 -18.10 -10.63
N TYR A 82 5.03 -16.84 -10.29
CA TYR A 82 4.49 -15.85 -11.21
C TYR A 82 5.44 -15.62 -12.41
N VAL A 83 6.73 -15.43 -12.16
CA VAL A 83 7.75 -15.28 -13.22
C VAL A 83 7.78 -16.52 -14.10
N PHE A 84 7.78 -17.71 -13.53
CA PHE A 84 7.75 -18.97 -14.28
C PHE A 84 6.52 -19.09 -15.19
N LEU A 85 5.35 -18.67 -14.73
CA LEU A 85 4.09 -18.78 -15.47
C LEU A 85 3.92 -17.71 -16.55
N THR A 86 4.50 -16.52 -16.37
CA THR A 86 4.27 -15.36 -17.24
C THR A 86 5.45 -15.00 -18.12
N ASP A 87 6.64 -15.52 -17.81
CA ASP A 87 7.92 -15.15 -18.46
C ASP A 87 8.23 -13.63 -18.35
N LEU A 88 7.65 -12.95 -17.34
CA LEU A 88 7.88 -11.53 -17.09
C LEU A 88 8.99 -11.34 -16.06
N GLU A 89 10.00 -10.53 -16.42
CA GLU A 89 11.05 -10.14 -15.47
C GLU A 89 10.51 -9.16 -14.43
N THR A 90 10.82 -9.41 -13.17
CA THR A 90 10.40 -8.58 -12.04
C THR A 90 11.61 -7.97 -11.34
N ALA A 91 11.58 -6.67 -11.09
CA ALA A 91 12.59 -5.96 -10.30
C ALA A 91 12.01 -5.58 -8.94
N ARG A 92 12.61 -6.05 -7.85
CA ARG A 92 12.21 -5.64 -6.49
C ARG A 92 12.43 -4.15 -6.31
N VAL A 93 11.58 -3.52 -5.52
CA VAL A 93 11.68 -2.11 -5.15
C VAL A 93 11.30 -1.95 -3.68
N GLY A 94 11.99 -1.07 -2.97
CA GLY A 94 11.68 -0.80 -1.58
C GLY A 94 10.47 0.12 -1.46
N PHE A 95 10.59 1.31 -1.99
CA PHE A 95 9.58 2.34 -1.87
C PHE A 95 9.54 3.26 -3.08
N VAL A 96 8.35 3.68 -3.47
CA VAL A 96 8.13 4.71 -4.49
C VAL A 96 7.41 5.88 -3.84
N ARG A 97 7.96 7.08 -3.99
CA ARG A 97 7.42 8.32 -3.44
C ARG A 97 7.07 9.31 -4.54
N SER A 98 5.91 9.92 -4.43
CA SER A 98 5.51 11.04 -5.27
C SER A 98 4.98 12.19 -4.40
N GLY A 99 5.86 13.16 -4.12
CA GLY A 99 5.55 14.26 -3.20
C GLY A 99 5.25 13.77 -1.78
N ASN A 100 4.02 13.99 -1.32
CA ASN A 100 3.55 13.65 0.03
C ASN A 100 2.73 12.35 0.11
N LYS A 101 2.99 11.41 -0.79
CA LYS A 101 2.38 10.09 -0.82
C LYS A 101 3.36 9.03 -1.32
N GLY A 102 3.11 7.77 -0.99
CA GLY A 102 4.02 6.70 -1.39
C GLY A 102 3.35 5.34 -1.55
N CYS A 103 4.11 4.39 -2.09
CA CYS A 103 3.72 2.99 -2.17
C CYS A 103 4.94 2.07 -2.14
N SER A 104 4.73 0.81 -1.77
CA SER A 104 5.73 -0.27 -1.82
C SER A 104 5.13 -1.43 -2.62
N PRO A 105 5.16 -1.40 -3.95
CA PRO A 105 4.81 -2.58 -4.73
C PRO A 105 5.86 -3.68 -4.50
N ASP A 106 5.46 -4.94 -4.62
CA ASP A 106 6.37 -6.07 -4.40
C ASP A 106 7.42 -6.18 -5.50
N SER A 107 7.10 -5.71 -6.72
CA SER A 107 8.06 -5.56 -7.81
C SER A 107 7.57 -4.57 -8.86
N LEU A 108 8.51 -4.06 -9.64
CA LEU A 108 8.27 -3.38 -10.90
C LEU A 108 8.44 -4.38 -12.06
N ILE A 109 7.67 -4.20 -13.15
CA ILE A 109 7.72 -5.01 -14.36
C ILE A 109 7.86 -4.08 -15.56
N GLY A 110 9.01 -4.13 -16.21
CA GLY A 110 9.31 -3.19 -17.29
C GLY A 110 9.11 -1.74 -16.89
N ILE A 111 8.64 -0.91 -17.83
CA ILE A 111 8.41 0.53 -17.59
C ILE A 111 6.97 0.84 -17.14
N ASP A 112 6.00 -0.03 -17.44
CA ASP A 112 4.57 0.25 -17.30
C ASP A 112 3.88 -0.61 -16.23
N GLY A 113 4.51 -1.70 -15.79
CA GLY A 113 3.87 -2.70 -14.95
C GLY A 113 4.39 -2.78 -13.53
N MET A 114 3.57 -3.37 -12.67
CA MET A 114 3.91 -3.71 -11.28
C MET A 114 3.36 -5.08 -10.91
N LEU A 115 3.85 -5.61 -9.80
CA LEU A 115 3.38 -6.83 -9.15
C LEU A 115 3.01 -6.52 -7.69
N GLU A 116 1.85 -6.98 -7.28
CA GLU A 116 1.41 -6.98 -5.88
C GLU A 116 0.98 -8.38 -5.48
N ILE A 117 1.61 -8.93 -4.46
CA ILE A 117 1.43 -10.31 -3.99
C ILE A 117 0.71 -10.31 -2.64
N LYS A 118 -0.32 -11.12 -2.51
CA LYS A 118 -1.00 -11.38 -1.24
C LYS A 118 -0.95 -12.87 -0.91
N THR A 119 -0.36 -13.18 0.23
CA THR A 119 -0.32 -14.55 0.76
C THR A 119 -1.51 -14.73 1.71
N LYS A 120 -2.62 -15.21 1.17
CA LYS A 120 -3.88 -15.41 1.93
C LYS A 120 -3.89 -16.76 2.64
N LEU A 121 -4.80 -16.93 3.62
CA LEU A 121 -5.07 -18.25 4.19
C LEU A 121 -5.74 -19.17 3.15
N ALA A 122 -5.59 -20.48 3.29
CA ALA A 122 -6.06 -21.48 2.31
C ALA A 122 -7.53 -21.29 1.89
N HIS A 123 -8.43 -21.03 2.83
CA HIS A 123 -9.86 -20.85 2.52
C HIS A 123 -10.12 -19.57 1.73
N LEU A 124 -9.38 -18.49 2.01
CA LEU A 124 -9.47 -17.24 1.25
C LEU A 124 -8.86 -17.38 -0.16
N GLN A 125 -7.82 -18.20 -0.31
CA GLN A 125 -7.29 -18.54 -1.63
C GLN A 125 -8.31 -19.35 -2.45
N CYS A 126 -9.01 -20.30 -1.83
CA CYS A 126 -10.09 -21.04 -2.50
C CYS A 126 -11.21 -20.09 -2.97
N GLU A 127 -11.61 -19.12 -2.14
CA GLU A 127 -12.62 -18.13 -2.49
C GLU A 127 -12.21 -17.30 -3.71
N VAL A 128 -11.00 -16.77 -3.71
CA VAL A 128 -10.47 -15.98 -4.84
C VAL A 128 -10.42 -16.80 -6.13
N LEU A 129 -10.00 -18.06 -6.05
CA LEU A 129 -9.95 -18.96 -7.20
C LEU A 129 -11.33 -19.30 -7.77
N VAL A 130 -12.35 -19.42 -6.90
CA VAL A 130 -13.74 -19.72 -7.33
C VAL A 130 -14.43 -18.49 -7.90
N CYS A 131 -14.25 -17.33 -7.27
CA CYS A 131 -14.86 -16.07 -7.73
C CYS A 131 -14.22 -15.55 -9.02
N ASP A 132 -12.94 -15.87 -9.25
CA ASP A 132 -12.13 -15.33 -10.37
C ASP A 132 -12.21 -13.81 -10.50
N GLU A 133 -12.29 -13.10 -9.36
CA GLU A 133 -12.38 -11.64 -9.32
C GLU A 133 -11.34 -11.06 -8.38
N LEU A 134 -10.95 -9.80 -8.66
CA LEU A 134 -10.13 -9.02 -7.75
C LEU A 134 -10.92 -8.74 -6.46
N PRO A 135 -10.44 -9.15 -5.27
CA PRO A 135 -11.10 -8.80 -4.02
C PRO A 135 -11.14 -7.27 -3.85
N SER A 136 -12.34 -6.76 -3.56
CA SER A 136 -12.63 -5.31 -3.55
C SER A 136 -11.79 -4.53 -2.52
N GLU A 137 -11.38 -5.17 -1.43
CA GLU A 137 -10.53 -4.58 -0.39
C GLU A 137 -9.14 -4.15 -0.90
N HIS A 138 -8.67 -4.70 -2.03
CA HIS A 138 -7.39 -4.34 -2.62
C HIS A 138 -7.48 -3.21 -3.66
N LYS A 139 -8.70 -2.81 -4.08
CA LYS A 139 -8.87 -1.81 -5.15
C LYS A 139 -8.18 -0.49 -4.82
N ALA A 140 -8.35 0.03 -3.61
CA ALA A 140 -7.75 1.30 -3.19
C ALA A 140 -6.22 1.25 -3.20
N GLN A 141 -5.64 0.15 -2.72
CA GLN A 141 -4.19 -0.06 -2.73
C GLN A 141 -3.65 -0.11 -4.16
N LEU A 142 -4.23 -0.94 -5.03
CA LEU A 142 -3.72 -1.15 -6.39
C LEU A 142 -3.85 0.11 -7.25
N GLN A 143 -4.99 0.79 -7.23
CA GLN A 143 -5.18 2.05 -7.94
C GLN A 143 -4.29 3.16 -7.37
N GLY A 144 -4.07 3.15 -6.05
CA GLY A 144 -3.13 4.04 -5.38
C GLY A 144 -1.68 3.82 -5.80
N GLN A 145 -1.25 2.57 -5.92
CA GLN A 145 0.08 2.21 -6.42
C GLN A 145 0.27 2.67 -7.87
N LEU A 146 -0.70 2.41 -8.74
CA LEU A 146 -0.69 2.85 -10.14
C LEU A 146 -0.58 4.37 -10.25
N TRP A 147 -1.30 5.10 -9.40
CA TRP A 147 -1.25 6.56 -9.34
C TRP A 147 0.10 7.08 -8.84
N VAL A 148 0.60 6.54 -7.71
CA VAL A 148 1.85 7.01 -7.07
C VAL A 148 3.06 6.70 -7.93
N ALA A 149 3.13 5.48 -8.49
CA ALA A 149 4.26 5.02 -9.28
C ALA A 149 4.17 5.40 -10.78
N GLU A 150 3.08 6.06 -11.20
CA GLU A 150 2.85 6.48 -12.60
C GLU A 150 2.93 5.29 -13.58
N ARG A 151 2.34 4.13 -13.18
CA ARG A 151 2.32 2.89 -13.96
C ARG A 151 0.95 2.62 -14.55
N GLU A 152 0.89 1.85 -15.65
CA GLU A 152 -0.33 1.59 -16.39
C GLU A 152 -1.12 0.40 -15.88
N TRP A 153 -0.43 -0.61 -15.35
CA TRP A 153 -1.05 -1.82 -14.87
C TRP A 153 -0.30 -2.45 -13.68
N VAL A 154 -1.02 -3.24 -12.91
CA VAL A 154 -0.47 -4.07 -11.81
C VAL A 154 -1.08 -5.45 -11.90
N ASP A 155 -0.24 -6.49 -11.85
CA ASP A 155 -0.71 -7.85 -11.68
C ASP A 155 -0.87 -8.13 -10.18
N PHE A 156 -2.12 -8.31 -9.79
CA PHE A 156 -2.46 -8.78 -8.44
C PHE A 156 -2.32 -10.30 -8.40
N VAL A 157 -1.51 -10.80 -7.49
CA VAL A 157 -1.27 -12.22 -7.27
C VAL A 157 -1.75 -12.60 -5.89
N SER A 158 -2.57 -13.66 -5.81
CA SER A 158 -2.92 -14.31 -4.55
C SER A 158 -2.35 -15.72 -4.53
N TYR A 159 -1.72 -16.09 -3.41
CA TYR A 159 -1.00 -17.34 -3.28
C TYR A 159 -1.20 -18.02 -1.93
N TRP A 160 -1.34 -19.34 -1.98
CA TRP A 160 -1.22 -20.26 -0.85
C TRP A 160 -0.55 -21.56 -1.32
N PRO A 161 0.38 -22.15 -0.56
CA PRO A 161 1.06 -23.40 -0.93
C PRO A 161 0.07 -24.52 -1.26
N LYS A 162 0.39 -25.29 -2.32
CA LYS A 162 -0.41 -26.44 -2.81
C LYS A 162 -1.76 -26.06 -3.45
N LEU A 163 -2.11 -24.78 -3.57
CA LEU A 163 -3.23 -24.30 -4.36
C LEU A 163 -2.72 -23.61 -5.63
N PRO A 164 -3.54 -23.55 -6.70
CA PRO A 164 -3.19 -22.76 -7.88
C PRO A 164 -2.90 -21.30 -7.51
N LEU A 165 -1.92 -20.70 -8.21
CA LEU A 165 -1.69 -19.28 -8.13
C LEU A 165 -2.85 -18.55 -8.85
N PHE A 166 -3.40 -17.55 -8.20
CA PHE A 166 -4.32 -16.61 -8.84
C PHE A 166 -3.55 -15.38 -9.29
N ALA A 167 -3.72 -14.97 -10.54
CA ALA A 167 -3.14 -13.73 -11.07
C ALA A 167 -4.17 -12.99 -11.91
N LYS A 168 -4.34 -11.69 -11.63
CA LYS A 168 -5.29 -10.84 -12.35
C LYS A 168 -4.68 -9.48 -12.64
N ARG A 169 -4.63 -9.09 -13.92
CA ARG A 169 -4.16 -7.77 -14.32
C ARG A 169 -5.21 -6.70 -14.07
N VAL A 170 -4.78 -5.64 -13.42
CA VAL A 170 -5.59 -4.46 -13.10
C VAL A 170 -4.99 -3.26 -13.80
N PHE A 171 -5.78 -2.59 -14.61
CA PHE A 171 -5.39 -1.36 -15.29
C PHE A 171 -5.79 -0.13 -14.49
N ARG A 172 -5.20 1.00 -14.80
CA ARG A 172 -5.55 2.30 -14.23
C ARG A 172 -7.03 2.63 -14.46
N ASP A 173 -7.69 3.05 -13.41
CA ASP A 173 -9.04 3.63 -13.43
C ASP A 173 -8.92 5.11 -13.08
N GLU A 174 -8.79 5.97 -14.10
CA GLU A 174 -8.60 7.41 -13.90
C GLU A 174 -9.75 8.06 -13.15
N THR A 175 -10.98 7.54 -13.31
CA THR A 175 -12.13 8.05 -12.57
C THR A 175 -12.02 7.75 -11.07
N TYR A 176 -11.58 6.55 -10.73
CA TYR A 176 -11.33 6.17 -9.34
C TYR A 176 -10.12 6.92 -8.77
N ILE A 177 -9.02 6.96 -9.52
CA ILE A 177 -7.78 7.66 -9.11
C ILE A 177 -8.05 9.14 -8.83
N LYS A 178 -8.83 9.82 -9.67
CA LYS A 178 -9.20 11.23 -9.44
C LYS A 178 -9.92 11.45 -8.10
N LYS A 179 -10.82 10.55 -7.74
CA LYS A 179 -11.52 10.61 -6.44
C LYS A 179 -10.59 10.30 -5.28
N LEU A 180 -9.77 9.26 -5.42
CA LEU A 180 -8.76 8.88 -4.44
C LEU A 180 -7.76 10.02 -4.20
N ALA A 181 -7.27 10.66 -5.26
CA ALA A 181 -6.35 11.78 -5.18
C ALA A 181 -6.93 12.95 -4.37
N ALA A 182 -8.18 13.32 -4.62
CA ALA A 182 -8.85 14.36 -3.86
C ALA A 182 -8.96 14.03 -2.35
N GLU A 183 -9.22 12.76 -1.99
CA GLU A 183 -9.27 12.33 -0.60
C GLU A 183 -7.89 12.32 0.06
N VAL A 184 -6.85 11.90 -0.65
CA VAL A 184 -5.46 11.93 -0.16
C VAL A 184 -4.98 13.35 0.01
N ASP A 185 -5.28 14.25 -0.92
CA ASP A 185 -4.93 15.67 -0.81
C ASP A 185 -5.63 16.33 0.39
N ARG A 186 -6.93 16.05 0.58
CA ARG A 186 -7.67 16.51 1.76
C ARG A 186 -7.04 15.99 3.04
N PHE A 187 -6.72 14.69 3.09
CA PHE A 187 -6.08 14.07 4.24
C PHE A 187 -4.73 14.71 4.57
N ASN A 188 -3.90 15.00 3.57
CA ASN A 188 -2.61 15.65 3.76
C ASN A 188 -2.74 17.08 4.29
N ASN A 189 -3.73 17.85 3.83
CA ASN A 189 -4.01 19.19 4.34
C ASN A 189 -4.45 19.13 5.81
N GLU A 190 -5.38 18.25 6.15
CA GLU A 190 -5.82 18.04 7.54
C GLU A 190 -4.67 17.57 8.44
N LEU A 191 -3.77 16.71 7.94
CA LEU A 191 -2.57 16.26 8.65
C LEU A 191 -1.62 17.44 8.92
N ALA A 192 -1.37 18.29 7.93
CA ALA A 192 -0.54 19.48 8.08
C ALA A 192 -1.12 20.43 9.14
N ASP A 193 -2.42 20.71 9.09
CA ASP A 193 -3.11 21.55 10.07
C ASP A 193 -3.02 20.95 11.50
N LEU A 194 -3.19 19.62 11.62
CA LEU A 194 -3.05 18.92 12.88
C LEU A 194 -1.63 19.05 13.46
N VAL A 195 -0.62 18.83 12.64
CA VAL A 195 0.79 18.95 13.04
C VAL A 195 1.10 20.37 13.49
N GLU A 196 0.66 21.39 12.77
CA GLU A 196 0.88 22.80 13.13
C GLU A 196 0.13 23.17 14.43
N LYS A 197 -1.10 22.71 14.60
CA LYS A 197 -1.86 22.89 15.85
C LYS A 197 -1.16 22.31 17.07
N ILE A 198 -0.47 21.15 16.90
CA ILE A 198 0.27 20.53 18.01
C ILE A 198 1.55 21.29 18.30
N ARG A 199 2.31 21.71 17.25
CA ARG A 199 3.56 22.49 17.37
C ARG A 199 3.34 23.82 18.09
N THR A 200 2.23 24.48 17.81
CA THR A 200 1.90 25.80 18.37
C THR A 200 1.24 25.74 19.75
N ARG A 201 0.93 24.54 20.25
CA ARG A 201 0.35 24.36 21.57
C ARG A 201 1.37 24.75 22.64
N LYS A 202 1.07 25.83 23.40
CA LYS A 202 1.87 26.19 24.55
C LYS A 202 1.82 25.08 25.59
N ALA A 203 2.97 24.73 26.18
CA ALA A 203 3.01 23.90 27.37
C ALA A 203 2.23 24.61 28.49
N ALA A 204 1.32 23.88 29.13
CA ALA A 204 0.56 24.39 30.27
C ALA A 204 1.44 24.42 31.53
#